data_89ca03220e6c8e1bcb9b1b834d687e32
#
_entry.id   89ca03220e6c8e1bcb9b1b834d687e32
#
_cell.length_a   1.000
_cell.length_b   1.000
_cell.length_c   1.000
_cell.angle_alpha   90.00
_cell.angle_beta   90.00
_cell.angle_gamma   90.00
#
_symmetry.space_group_name_H-M   'P 1'
#
loop_
_entity.id
_entity.type
_entity.pdbx_description
1 polymer ?
#
loop_
_entity_poly.entity_id
_entity_poly.type
_entity_poly.pdbx_seq_one_letter_code
_entity_poly.pdbx_strand_id
1 'polypeptide(L)'
;MTRMFAAAFAAITLAVAPAFGAGPAVDAAAKSSVNPIAIAMFIGFVMLTLGITYWAAKRTRSASHFYTAGGGITGLQNGLAIAGDYMSAATLLGLTAMVYTTGYDGYIYMIAFFVGWPIILFLMAERLRNLGRYTFADITSYRLDQGRVRTMAAISSLTVVCFYLIAQMVGAGQLIKLLFGLDYIVALFIVGGLMMIYVTFGGMIATTWVQIIKACMLLAGGTFVMLLAMSRFGFSYTTLVNEATSVHKLGFKLFAPGALLADPVNAVSLGIGLMFGTAGLPHILMRFFTVSDAKAARKSVLYASGFVGYFFNIVFLMGLSAIVIVGTNPQYFEGGQIGGRIIGGGNMVVMHLANAVGGELLLGFLAAVAFATILAVVSGLALAGASAISHDLYARVIMKGKASEKSELRVSKIASIGLGIV
;
A
#
# COMPACT_ATOMS: atom_id res chain seq x y z
N MET A 1 14.25 -11.20 -29.69
CA MET A 1 13.36 -11.09 -28.55
C MET A 1 14.00 -10.34 -27.36
N THR A 2 15.21 -10.66 -26.91
CA THR A 2 15.91 -9.95 -25.83
C THR A 2 16.05 -8.43 -26.04
N ARG A 3 16.32 -7.99 -27.29
CA ARG A 3 16.42 -6.56 -27.62
C ARG A 3 15.07 -5.82 -27.60
N MET A 4 13.96 -6.48 -27.90
CA MET A 4 12.61 -5.90 -27.80
C MET A 4 12.17 -5.74 -26.34
N PHE A 5 12.53 -6.68 -25.46
CA PHE A 5 12.25 -6.58 -24.03
C PHE A 5 13.05 -5.46 -23.36
N ALA A 6 14.34 -5.33 -23.70
CA ALA A 6 15.17 -4.23 -23.23
C ALA A 6 14.67 -2.86 -23.74
N ALA A 7 14.21 -2.79 -24.99
CA ALA A 7 13.64 -1.56 -25.56
C ALA A 7 12.27 -1.20 -24.94
N ALA A 8 11.39 -2.18 -24.72
CA ALA A 8 10.12 -1.95 -24.03
C ALA A 8 10.32 -1.53 -22.57
N PHE A 9 11.28 -2.13 -21.86
CA PHE A 9 11.63 -1.78 -20.50
C PHE A 9 12.27 -0.39 -20.42
N ALA A 10 13.18 -0.05 -21.34
CA ALA A 10 13.76 1.28 -21.45
C ALA A 10 12.73 2.34 -21.87
N ALA A 11 11.75 2.00 -22.71
CA ALA A 11 10.67 2.90 -23.10
C ALA A 11 9.70 3.18 -21.92
N ILE A 12 9.42 2.19 -21.09
CA ILE A 12 8.60 2.37 -19.86
C ILE A 12 9.35 3.24 -18.86
N THR A 13 10.66 3.03 -18.65
CA THR A 13 11.46 3.87 -17.73
C THR A 13 11.61 5.30 -18.24
N LEU A 14 11.76 5.52 -19.56
CA LEU A 14 11.85 6.86 -20.15
C LEU A 14 10.51 7.61 -20.23
N ALA A 15 9.38 6.89 -20.38
CA ALA A 15 8.05 7.49 -20.41
C ALA A 15 7.52 7.85 -19.00
N VAL A 16 8.03 7.20 -17.95
CA VAL A 16 7.60 7.41 -16.55
C VAL A 16 8.33 8.59 -15.90
N ALA A 17 9.54 8.91 -16.33
CA ALA A 17 10.36 9.96 -15.73
C ALA A 17 9.72 11.39 -15.72
N PRO A 18 8.96 11.83 -16.72
CA PRO A 18 8.36 13.17 -16.69
C PRO A 18 6.93 13.23 -16.12
N ALA A 19 6.23 12.09 -15.94
CA ALA A 19 4.81 12.09 -15.57
C ALA A 19 4.56 12.31 -14.06
N PHE A 20 5.53 11.99 -13.23
CA PHE A 20 5.53 12.35 -11.81
C PHE A 20 6.61 13.40 -11.59
N GLY A 21 6.27 14.65 -11.88
CA GLY A 21 7.11 15.77 -11.53
C GLY A 21 7.56 15.59 -10.09
N ALA A 22 8.88 15.49 -9.90
CA ALA A 22 9.47 15.59 -8.58
C ALA A 22 8.81 16.81 -7.92
N GLY A 23 8.11 16.59 -6.82
CA GLY A 23 7.66 17.71 -6.01
C GLY A 23 8.86 18.63 -5.81
N PRO A 24 8.68 19.97 -5.79
CA PRO A 24 9.77 20.93 -5.83
C PRO A 24 10.88 20.50 -4.88
N ALA A 25 12.12 20.56 -5.36
CA ALA A 25 13.31 20.20 -4.60
C ALA A 25 13.19 20.77 -3.19
N VAL A 26 13.24 19.91 -2.20
CA VAL A 26 13.13 20.30 -0.80
C VAL A 26 14.48 20.86 -0.42
N ASP A 27 14.61 22.17 -0.53
CA ASP A 27 15.76 22.90 -0.01
C ASP A 27 15.92 22.63 1.49
N ALA A 28 17.17 22.58 1.90
CA ALA A 28 17.63 22.32 3.25
C ALA A 28 16.88 23.17 4.27
N ALA A 29 15.92 22.59 4.97
CA ALA A 29 15.25 23.26 6.05
C ALA A 29 15.11 22.34 7.25
N ALA A 30 15.44 22.91 8.39
CA ALA A 30 15.24 22.45 9.75
C ALA A 30 15.66 20.98 9.99
N LYS A 31 16.80 20.79 10.62
CA LYS A 31 17.16 19.53 11.27
C LYS A 31 16.04 19.16 12.21
N SER A 32 15.15 18.25 11.77
CA SER A 32 14.25 17.58 12.68
C SER A 32 15.12 16.90 13.74
N SER A 33 14.85 17.17 15.00
CA SER A 33 15.58 16.51 16.08
C SER A 33 15.35 15.00 15.93
N VAL A 34 16.46 14.27 15.80
CA VAL A 34 16.47 12.80 15.72
C VAL A 34 15.73 12.26 16.93
N ASN A 35 14.63 11.54 16.72
CA ASN A 35 13.82 10.98 17.80
C ASN A 35 14.31 9.56 18.15
N PRO A 36 15.08 9.35 19.22
CA PRO A 36 15.67 8.06 19.55
C PRO A 36 14.61 6.98 19.88
N ILE A 37 13.46 7.38 20.43
CA ILE A 37 12.37 6.45 20.76
C ILE A 37 11.73 5.92 19.46
N ALA A 38 11.44 6.81 18.52
CA ALA A 38 10.89 6.44 17.22
C ALA A 38 11.84 5.53 16.44
N ILE A 39 13.16 5.82 16.50
CA ILE A 39 14.19 4.99 15.87
C ILE A 39 14.27 3.60 16.51
N ALA A 40 14.27 3.52 17.85
CA ALA A 40 14.32 2.23 18.55
C ALA A 40 13.12 1.36 18.22
N MET A 41 11.91 1.94 18.20
CA MET A 41 10.67 1.24 17.81
C MET A 41 10.72 0.79 16.35
N PHE A 42 11.21 1.65 15.45
CA PHE A 42 11.42 1.33 14.04
C PHE A 42 12.36 0.13 13.87
N ILE A 43 13.56 0.17 14.47
CA ILE A 43 14.52 -0.93 14.40
C ILE A 43 13.94 -2.22 14.98
N GLY A 44 13.28 -2.15 16.13
CA GLY A 44 12.62 -3.29 16.75
C GLY A 44 11.60 -3.94 15.82
N PHE A 45 10.80 -3.14 15.14
CA PHE A 45 9.80 -3.64 14.21
C PHE A 45 10.43 -4.23 12.92
N VAL A 46 11.45 -3.59 12.38
CA VAL A 46 12.22 -4.15 11.23
C VAL A 46 12.82 -5.50 11.60
N MET A 47 13.42 -5.62 12.78
CA MET A 47 13.98 -6.90 13.25
C MET A 47 12.91 -7.98 13.43
N LEU A 48 11.74 -7.63 13.97
CA LEU A 48 10.59 -8.54 14.08
C LEU A 48 10.16 -9.08 12.71
N THR A 49 9.99 -8.19 11.74
CA THR A 49 9.55 -8.57 10.40
C THR A 49 10.61 -9.37 9.63
N LEU A 50 11.90 -9.05 9.80
CA LEU A 50 13.01 -9.85 9.28
C LEU A 50 13.03 -11.25 9.91
N GLY A 51 12.78 -11.36 11.21
CA GLY A 51 12.65 -12.63 11.91
C GLY A 51 11.53 -13.50 11.33
N ILE A 52 10.37 -12.93 11.05
CA ILE A 52 9.24 -13.62 10.39
C ILE A 52 9.65 -14.08 8.99
N THR A 53 10.31 -13.21 8.22
CA THR A 53 10.78 -13.53 6.87
C THR A 53 11.77 -14.71 6.89
N TYR A 54 12.71 -14.71 7.81
CA TYR A 54 13.67 -15.81 7.99
C TYR A 54 12.97 -17.12 8.38
N TRP A 55 12.03 -17.05 9.33
CA TRP A 55 11.22 -18.22 9.72
C TRP A 55 10.41 -18.79 8.54
N ALA A 56 9.79 -17.92 7.74
CA ALA A 56 9.01 -18.32 6.57
C ALA A 56 9.90 -18.88 5.46
N ALA A 57 11.09 -18.30 5.23
CA ALA A 57 12.05 -18.76 4.23
C ALA A 57 12.46 -20.24 4.48
N LYS A 58 12.62 -20.64 5.73
CA LYS A 58 12.91 -22.03 6.10
C LYS A 58 11.78 -23.02 5.75
N ARG A 59 10.54 -22.52 5.61
CA ARG A 59 9.35 -23.32 5.30
C ARG A 59 9.01 -23.32 3.81
N THR A 60 9.57 -22.40 3.03
CA THR A 60 9.34 -22.29 1.60
C THR A 60 10.21 -23.29 0.83
N ARG A 61 9.69 -24.48 0.53
CA ARG A 61 10.43 -25.58 -0.10
C ARG A 61 10.01 -25.90 -1.54
N SER A 62 8.89 -25.36 -2.01
CA SER A 62 8.32 -25.63 -3.34
C SER A 62 7.78 -24.35 -3.99
N ALA A 63 7.52 -24.39 -5.30
CA ALA A 63 6.86 -23.29 -6.01
C ALA A 63 5.48 -22.99 -5.41
N SER A 64 4.70 -24.00 -5.03
CA SER A 64 3.42 -23.81 -4.36
C SER A 64 3.56 -23.05 -3.03
N HIS A 65 4.56 -23.36 -2.21
CA HIS A 65 4.84 -22.58 -1.00
C HIS A 65 5.28 -21.15 -1.31
N PHE A 66 6.06 -20.96 -2.37
CA PHE A 66 6.58 -19.66 -2.76
C PHE A 66 5.47 -18.75 -3.33
N TYR A 67 4.61 -19.24 -4.24
CA TYR A 67 3.59 -18.43 -4.91
C TYR A 67 2.24 -18.38 -4.17
N THR A 68 1.87 -19.43 -3.44
CA THR A 68 0.51 -19.59 -2.86
C THR A 68 0.50 -19.98 -1.38
N ALA A 69 1.62 -19.90 -0.68
CA ALA A 69 1.75 -20.32 0.72
C ALA A 69 1.25 -21.76 0.99
N GLY A 70 1.29 -22.64 -0.03
CA GLY A 70 0.82 -24.01 0.06
C GLY A 70 -0.69 -24.21 0.13
N GLY A 71 -1.50 -23.13 -0.02
CA GLY A 71 -2.96 -23.20 0.01
C GLY A 71 -3.57 -23.47 1.38
N GLY A 72 -2.80 -23.35 2.48
CA GLY A 72 -3.23 -23.70 3.83
C GLY A 72 -3.72 -22.53 4.70
N ILE A 73 -3.87 -21.33 4.15
CA ILE A 73 -4.28 -20.12 4.89
C ILE A 73 -5.80 -20.14 5.11
N THR A 74 -6.25 -19.86 6.34
CA THR A 74 -7.68 -19.77 6.65
C THR A 74 -8.31 -18.51 6.09
N GLY A 75 -9.65 -18.49 5.91
CA GLY A 75 -10.36 -17.33 5.38
C GLY A 75 -10.16 -16.05 6.21
N LEU A 76 -10.11 -16.15 7.55
CA LEU A 76 -9.85 -15.00 8.41
C LEU A 76 -8.40 -14.50 8.27
N GLN A 77 -7.42 -15.40 8.31
CA GLN A 77 -6.01 -15.05 8.12
C GLN A 77 -5.79 -14.38 6.76
N ASN A 78 -6.37 -14.93 5.71
CA ASN A 78 -6.28 -14.34 4.39
C ASN A 78 -7.03 -13.02 4.30
N GLY A 79 -8.16 -12.87 4.97
CA GLY A 79 -8.89 -11.61 5.07
C GLY A 79 -8.05 -10.51 5.71
N LEU A 80 -7.34 -10.81 6.82
CA LEU A 80 -6.38 -9.91 7.44
C LEU A 80 -5.19 -9.62 6.52
N ALA A 81 -4.66 -10.63 5.81
CA ALA A 81 -3.56 -10.43 4.88
C ALA A 81 -3.94 -9.54 3.70
N ILE A 82 -5.13 -9.74 3.12
CA ILE A 82 -5.70 -8.90 2.07
C ILE A 82 -5.91 -7.46 2.58
N ALA A 83 -6.54 -7.31 3.76
CA ALA A 83 -6.70 -6.00 4.39
C ALA A 83 -5.34 -5.34 4.64
N GLY A 84 -4.34 -6.11 5.08
CA GLY A 84 -2.98 -5.65 5.25
C GLY A 84 -2.35 -5.16 3.95
N ASP A 85 -2.50 -5.87 2.84
CA ASP A 85 -2.01 -5.42 1.53
C ASP A 85 -2.69 -4.12 1.09
N TYR A 86 -3.97 -3.98 1.37
CA TYR A 86 -4.77 -2.83 0.95
C TYR A 86 -4.60 -1.60 1.85
N MET A 87 -4.58 -1.79 3.17
CA MET A 87 -4.27 -0.74 4.14
C MET A 87 -2.78 -0.40 4.10
N SER A 88 -2.34 0.24 3.03
CA SER A 88 -0.95 0.61 2.79
C SER A 88 -0.59 1.94 3.46
N ALA A 89 0.69 2.30 3.40
CA ALA A 89 1.12 3.63 3.81
C ALA A 89 0.49 4.73 2.95
N ALA A 90 0.26 4.48 1.65
CA ALA A 90 -0.48 5.41 0.80
C ALA A 90 -1.90 5.64 1.34
N THR A 91 -2.54 4.62 1.91
CA THR A 91 -3.85 4.75 2.55
C THR A 91 -3.75 5.55 3.85
N LEU A 92 -2.84 5.18 4.75
CA LEU A 92 -2.70 5.87 6.04
C LEU A 92 -2.23 7.31 5.87
N LEU A 93 -1.16 7.53 5.12
CA LEU A 93 -0.54 8.85 4.96
C LEU A 93 -1.30 9.70 3.93
N GLY A 94 -1.52 9.15 2.74
CA GLY A 94 -2.07 9.89 1.62
C GLY A 94 -3.56 10.21 1.76
N LEU A 95 -4.39 9.25 2.18
CA LEU A 95 -5.82 9.51 2.33
C LEU A 95 -6.12 10.38 3.56
N THR A 96 -5.35 10.27 4.65
CA THR A 96 -5.47 11.22 5.76
C THR A 96 -5.13 12.64 5.31
N ALA A 97 -4.06 12.81 4.54
CA ALA A 97 -3.68 14.10 3.96
C ALA A 97 -4.74 14.64 2.99
N MET A 98 -5.36 13.76 2.21
CA MET A 98 -6.43 14.15 1.30
C MET A 98 -7.66 14.65 2.06
N VAL A 99 -8.09 13.96 3.12
CA VAL A 99 -9.18 14.44 3.99
C VAL A 99 -8.80 15.75 4.67
N TYR A 100 -7.57 15.89 5.14
CA TYR A 100 -7.06 17.14 5.71
C TYR A 100 -7.18 18.32 4.75
N THR A 101 -6.95 18.10 3.44
CA THR A 101 -6.94 19.17 2.44
C THR A 101 -8.28 19.42 1.75
N THR A 102 -9.08 18.37 1.55
CA THR A 102 -10.30 18.39 0.73
C THR A 102 -11.55 17.91 1.47
N GLY A 103 -11.42 17.51 2.74
CA GLY A 103 -12.53 17.08 3.58
C GLY A 103 -13.31 15.90 3.01
N TYR A 104 -14.59 16.13 2.74
CA TYR A 104 -15.54 15.13 2.26
C TYR A 104 -15.14 14.49 0.93
N ASP A 105 -14.53 15.23 0.01
CA ASP A 105 -14.06 14.67 -1.26
C ASP A 105 -12.96 13.61 -1.05
N GLY A 106 -12.12 13.78 -0.03
CA GLY A 106 -11.18 12.73 0.36
C GLY A 106 -11.88 11.44 0.81
N TYR A 107 -13.04 11.56 1.47
CA TYR A 107 -13.85 10.41 1.85
C TYR A 107 -14.58 9.77 0.65
N ILE A 108 -15.11 10.58 -0.26
CA ILE A 108 -15.68 10.08 -1.53
C ILE A 108 -14.62 9.28 -2.31
N TYR A 109 -13.40 9.77 -2.36
CA TYR A 109 -12.28 9.09 -3.00
C TYR A 109 -11.99 7.73 -2.35
N MET A 110 -12.00 7.65 -1.01
CA MET A 110 -11.87 6.38 -0.28
C MET A 110 -13.00 5.41 -0.59
N ILE A 111 -14.25 5.89 -0.62
CA ILE A 111 -15.42 5.05 -0.94
C ILE A 111 -15.33 4.52 -2.37
N ALA A 112 -14.85 5.30 -3.34
CA ALA A 112 -14.65 4.85 -4.70
C ALA A 112 -13.70 3.64 -4.78
N PHE A 113 -12.62 3.63 -4.01
CA PHE A 113 -11.79 2.44 -3.83
C PHE A 113 -12.53 1.28 -3.16
N PHE A 114 -13.33 1.58 -2.14
CA PHE A 114 -14.01 0.57 -1.34
C PHE A 114 -15.07 -0.20 -2.10
N VAL A 115 -15.80 0.45 -2.99
CA VAL A 115 -16.89 -0.15 -3.79
C VAL A 115 -16.39 -1.28 -4.71
N GLY A 116 -15.09 -1.38 -4.99
CA GLY A 116 -14.51 -2.53 -5.67
C GLY A 116 -14.61 -3.85 -4.90
N TRP A 117 -14.68 -3.82 -3.56
CA TRP A 117 -14.73 -5.04 -2.72
C TRP A 117 -15.99 -5.88 -2.89
N PRO A 118 -17.21 -5.32 -2.95
CA PRO A 118 -18.41 -6.07 -3.31
C PRO A 118 -18.30 -6.79 -4.66
N ILE A 119 -17.69 -6.16 -5.67
CA ILE A 119 -17.47 -6.79 -6.97
C ILE A 119 -16.57 -8.01 -6.83
N ILE A 120 -15.45 -7.87 -6.12
CA ILE A 120 -14.53 -8.97 -5.85
C ILE A 120 -15.26 -10.09 -5.09
N LEU A 121 -16.03 -9.73 -4.05
CA LEU A 121 -16.73 -10.68 -3.20
C LEU A 121 -17.74 -11.54 -3.97
N PHE A 122 -18.59 -10.91 -4.77
CA PHE A 122 -19.71 -11.60 -5.41
C PHE A 122 -19.37 -12.19 -6.77
N LEU A 123 -18.45 -11.56 -7.52
CA LEU A 123 -18.21 -11.93 -8.92
C LEU A 123 -16.87 -12.63 -9.14
N MET A 124 -15.85 -12.37 -8.30
CA MET A 124 -14.48 -12.76 -8.62
C MET A 124 -13.91 -13.84 -7.69
N ALA A 125 -14.05 -13.72 -6.37
CA ALA A 125 -13.29 -14.49 -5.40
C ALA A 125 -13.34 -16.02 -5.61
N GLU A 126 -14.54 -16.58 -5.74
CA GLU A 126 -14.74 -18.02 -5.93
C GLU A 126 -14.24 -18.48 -7.29
N ARG A 127 -14.51 -17.69 -8.35
CA ARG A 127 -14.09 -18.02 -9.72
C ARG A 127 -12.57 -17.98 -9.84
N LEU A 128 -11.93 -16.97 -9.27
CA LEU A 128 -10.48 -16.83 -9.25
C LEU A 128 -9.83 -18.04 -8.58
N ARG A 129 -10.33 -18.43 -7.40
CA ARG A 129 -9.79 -19.58 -6.67
C ARG A 129 -9.94 -20.90 -7.43
N ASN A 130 -11.05 -21.09 -8.15
CA ASN A 130 -11.33 -22.33 -8.86
C ASN A 130 -10.59 -22.45 -10.21
N LEU A 131 -10.34 -21.35 -10.89
CA LEU A 131 -9.80 -21.33 -12.26
C LEU A 131 -8.30 -21.05 -12.31
N GLY A 132 -7.76 -20.29 -11.36
CA GLY A 132 -6.36 -19.88 -11.35
C GLY A 132 -5.45 -20.84 -10.58
N ARG A 133 -4.15 -20.70 -10.84
CA ARG A 133 -3.12 -21.47 -10.14
C ARG A 133 -2.19 -20.57 -9.33
N TYR A 134 -1.57 -19.59 -9.97
CA TYR A 134 -0.57 -18.70 -9.36
C TYR A 134 -0.79 -17.23 -9.64
N THR A 135 -1.29 -16.90 -10.85
CA THR A 135 -1.44 -15.53 -11.30
C THR A 135 -2.81 -15.26 -11.89
N PHE A 136 -3.17 -13.98 -12.00
CA PHE A 136 -4.39 -13.57 -12.70
C PHE A 136 -4.35 -13.94 -14.19
N ALA A 137 -3.18 -13.97 -14.80
CA ALA A 137 -3.04 -14.36 -16.20
C ALA A 137 -3.44 -15.82 -16.46
N ASP A 138 -3.34 -16.70 -15.46
CA ASP A 138 -3.85 -18.08 -15.56
C ASP A 138 -5.35 -18.12 -15.86
N ILE A 139 -6.11 -17.18 -15.31
CA ILE A 139 -7.56 -17.13 -15.44
C ILE A 139 -7.96 -16.48 -16.76
N THR A 140 -7.36 -15.32 -17.09
CA THR A 140 -7.67 -14.60 -18.34
C THR A 140 -7.33 -15.42 -19.56
N SER A 141 -6.26 -16.21 -19.52
CA SER A 141 -5.84 -17.10 -20.59
C SER A 141 -6.54 -18.46 -20.60
N TYR A 142 -7.47 -18.76 -19.68
CA TYR A 142 -8.13 -20.07 -19.59
C TYR A 142 -8.97 -20.38 -20.82
N ARG A 143 -9.70 -19.38 -21.36
CA ARG A 143 -10.54 -19.52 -22.56
C ARG A 143 -10.03 -18.75 -23.78
N LEU A 144 -8.95 -18.02 -23.65
CA LEU A 144 -8.41 -17.13 -24.68
C LEU A 144 -7.03 -17.60 -25.11
N ASP A 145 -6.47 -16.97 -26.14
CA ASP A 145 -5.12 -17.27 -26.64
C ASP A 145 -4.07 -17.19 -25.53
N GLN A 146 -3.47 -18.34 -25.23
CA GLN A 146 -2.49 -18.48 -24.14
C GLN A 146 -1.26 -17.58 -24.35
N GLY A 147 -0.81 -17.38 -25.60
CA GLY A 147 0.36 -16.58 -25.90
C GLY A 147 0.09 -15.08 -25.76
N ARG A 148 -0.85 -14.57 -26.53
CA ARG A 148 -1.13 -13.13 -26.65
C ARG A 148 -1.78 -12.57 -25.40
N VAL A 149 -2.85 -13.20 -24.91
CA VAL A 149 -3.59 -12.71 -23.74
C VAL A 149 -2.74 -12.79 -22.50
N ARG A 150 -1.99 -13.86 -22.28
CA ARG A 150 -1.08 -14.00 -21.14
C ARG A 150 0.04 -12.97 -21.18
N THR A 151 0.62 -12.68 -22.34
CA THR A 151 1.63 -11.63 -22.49
C THR A 151 1.08 -10.26 -22.12
N MET A 152 -0.11 -9.92 -22.61
CA MET A 152 -0.75 -8.65 -22.28
C MET A 152 -1.10 -8.54 -20.79
N ALA A 153 -1.64 -9.61 -20.19
CA ALA A 153 -1.94 -9.65 -18.77
C ALA A 153 -0.67 -9.48 -17.90
N ALA A 154 0.43 -10.12 -18.30
CA ALA A 154 1.71 -9.98 -17.61
C ALA A 154 2.28 -8.56 -17.73
N ILE A 155 2.24 -7.94 -18.89
CA ILE A 155 2.68 -6.56 -19.12
C ILE A 155 1.82 -5.59 -18.29
N SER A 156 0.49 -5.74 -18.32
CA SER A 156 -0.42 -4.91 -17.53
C SER A 156 -0.14 -5.05 -16.03
N SER A 157 0.06 -6.27 -15.54
CA SER A 157 0.42 -6.54 -14.13
C SER A 157 1.74 -5.87 -13.76
N LEU A 158 2.76 -5.96 -14.61
CA LEU A 158 4.05 -5.30 -14.38
C LEU A 158 3.93 -3.78 -14.33
N THR A 159 3.15 -3.20 -15.25
CA THR A 159 2.91 -1.75 -15.27
C THR A 159 2.28 -1.28 -13.97
N VAL A 160 1.21 -1.95 -13.51
CA VAL A 160 0.55 -1.64 -12.23
C VAL A 160 1.52 -1.78 -11.05
N VAL A 161 2.31 -2.87 -11.03
CA VAL A 161 3.30 -3.11 -9.98
C VAL A 161 4.34 -1.99 -9.93
N CYS A 162 4.91 -1.58 -11.07
CA CYS A 162 5.91 -0.51 -11.13
C CYS A 162 5.35 0.82 -10.60
N PHE A 163 4.17 1.25 -11.06
CA PHE A 163 3.57 2.49 -10.58
C PHE A 163 3.28 2.45 -9.07
N TYR A 164 2.81 1.33 -8.57
CA TYR A 164 2.50 1.21 -7.15
C TYR A 164 3.78 1.13 -6.30
N LEU A 165 4.85 0.49 -6.78
CA LEU A 165 6.16 0.49 -6.12
C LEU A 165 6.69 1.92 -5.97
N ILE A 166 6.63 2.74 -7.03
CA ILE A 166 7.04 4.15 -6.98
C ILE A 166 6.27 4.90 -5.90
N ALA A 167 4.95 4.77 -5.85
CA ALA A 167 4.13 5.44 -4.84
C ALA A 167 4.50 5.02 -3.40
N GLN A 168 4.81 3.74 -3.17
CA GLN A 168 5.23 3.25 -1.86
C GLN A 168 6.63 3.77 -1.48
N MET A 169 7.56 3.82 -2.42
CA MET A 169 8.92 4.30 -2.18
C MET A 169 8.97 5.80 -1.85
N VAL A 170 8.13 6.62 -2.50
CA VAL A 170 7.97 8.04 -2.16
C VAL A 170 7.53 8.20 -0.70
N GLY A 171 6.51 7.46 -0.27
CA GLY A 171 6.05 7.47 1.12
C GLY A 171 7.13 7.04 2.12
N ALA A 172 7.90 6.00 1.76
CA ALA A 172 8.99 5.50 2.58
C ALA A 172 10.12 6.54 2.75
N GLY A 173 10.54 7.16 1.66
CA GLY A 173 11.58 8.19 1.68
C GLY A 173 11.20 9.38 2.55
N GLN A 174 9.95 9.86 2.44
CA GLN A 174 9.44 10.95 3.27
C GLN A 174 9.41 10.58 4.77
N LEU A 175 8.98 9.35 5.09
CA LEU A 175 8.90 8.88 6.47
C LEU A 175 10.30 8.75 7.11
N ILE A 176 11.26 8.17 6.40
CA ILE A 176 12.65 8.04 6.87
C ILE A 176 13.29 9.41 7.05
N LYS A 177 13.06 10.34 6.10
CA LYS A 177 13.53 11.71 6.23
C LYS A 177 12.99 12.38 7.49
N LEU A 178 11.68 12.21 7.78
CA LEU A 178 11.05 12.78 8.98
C LEU A 178 11.64 12.21 10.28
N LEU A 179 11.86 10.88 10.34
CA LEU A 179 12.27 10.21 11.57
C LEU A 179 13.78 10.34 11.85
N PHE A 180 14.59 10.26 10.83
CA PHE A 180 16.04 10.15 10.95
C PHE A 180 16.77 11.44 10.54
N GLY A 181 16.04 12.41 9.95
CA GLY A 181 16.66 13.62 9.40
C GLY A 181 17.62 13.35 8.23
N LEU A 182 17.55 12.16 7.62
CA LEU A 182 18.42 11.77 6.51
C LEU A 182 17.98 12.45 5.21
N ASP A 183 18.94 12.60 4.28
CA ASP A 183 18.63 13.00 2.92
C ASP A 183 17.66 11.98 2.27
N TYR A 184 16.75 12.51 1.43
CA TYR A 184 15.70 11.69 0.79
C TYR A 184 16.27 10.56 -0.08
N ILE A 185 17.36 10.84 -0.80
CA ILE A 185 18.02 9.85 -1.66
C ILE A 185 18.65 8.74 -0.84
N VAL A 186 19.31 9.09 0.26
CA VAL A 186 19.89 8.11 1.20
C VAL A 186 18.79 7.23 1.79
N ALA A 187 17.67 7.83 2.17
CA ALA A 187 16.49 7.12 2.67
C ALA A 187 15.97 6.09 1.65
N LEU A 188 15.88 6.46 0.38
CA LEU A 188 15.46 5.55 -0.70
C LEU A 188 16.40 4.35 -0.85
N PHE A 189 17.71 4.53 -0.81
CA PHE A 189 18.68 3.43 -0.88
C PHE A 189 18.55 2.46 0.30
N ILE A 190 18.36 2.97 1.52
CA ILE A 190 18.13 2.13 2.71
C ILE A 190 16.87 1.29 2.54
N VAL A 191 15.76 1.92 2.15
CA VAL A 191 14.47 1.24 1.97
C VAL A 191 14.53 0.23 0.84
N GLY A 192 15.13 0.60 -0.30
CA GLY A 192 15.30 -0.29 -1.45
C GLY A 192 16.16 -1.52 -1.11
N GLY A 193 17.25 -1.33 -0.35
CA GLY A 193 18.08 -2.43 0.13
C GLY A 193 17.35 -3.38 1.06
N LEU A 194 16.61 -2.86 2.05
CA LEU A 194 15.76 -3.66 2.92
C LEU A 194 14.70 -4.42 2.14
N MET A 195 14.03 -3.75 1.19
CA MET A 195 13.04 -4.35 0.31
C MET A 195 13.60 -5.54 -0.46
N MET A 196 14.78 -5.41 -1.09
CA MET A 196 15.39 -6.50 -1.84
C MET A 196 15.65 -7.73 -0.96
N ILE A 197 16.10 -7.54 0.29
CA ILE A 197 16.28 -8.63 1.25
C ILE A 197 14.95 -9.33 1.52
N TYR A 198 13.90 -8.57 1.79
CA TYR A 198 12.57 -9.13 2.07
C TYR A 198 12.03 -9.99 0.93
N VAL A 199 12.09 -9.46 -0.29
CA VAL A 199 11.47 -10.10 -1.46
C VAL A 199 12.24 -11.35 -1.88
N THR A 200 13.57 -11.31 -1.87
CA THR A 200 14.40 -12.43 -2.33
C THR A 200 14.22 -13.69 -1.50
N PHE A 201 13.99 -13.54 -0.20
CA PHE A 201 13.93 -14.66 0.74
C PHE A 201 12.53 -15.02 1.24
N GLY A 202 11.56 -14.11 1.13
CA GLY A 202 10.27 -14.24 1.83
C GLY A 202 9.24 -15.16 1.18
N GLY A 203 8.96 -15.00 -0.11
CA GLY A 203 7.83 -15.68 -0.78
C GLY A 203 6.47 -15.38 -0.15
N MET A 204 5.41 -16.08 -0.59
CA MET A 204 4.03 -15.83 -0.17
C MET A 204 3.77 -16.13 1.31
N ILE A 205 4.45 -17.12 1.91
CA ILE A 205 4.29 -17.43 3.35
C ILE A 205 4.73 -16.25 4.20
N ALA A 206 5.91 -15.68 3.93
CA ALA A 206 6.42 -14.53 4.67
C ALA A 206 5.52 -13.32 4.49
N THR A 207 5.18 -12.98 3.24
CA THR A 207 4.31 -11.84 2.97
C THR A 207 2.96 -11.96 3.65
N THR A 208 2.36 -13.17 3.71
CA THR A 208 1.09 -13.39 4.39
C THR A 208 1.16 -13.09 5.88
N TRP A 209 2.14 -13.65 6.60
CA TRP A 209 2.25 -13.44 8.05
C TRP A 209 2.64 -12.01 8.41
N VAL A 210 3.54 -11.40 7.65
CA VAL A 210 3.91 -9.98 7.85
C VAL A 210 2.69 -9.09 7.64
N GLN A 211 1.87 -9.35 6.60
CA GLN A 211 0.65 -8.59 6.35
C GLN A 211 -0.41 -8.77 7.44
N ILE A 212 -0.58 -9.97 7.99
CA ILE A 212 -1.52 -10.22 9.10
C ILE A 212 -1.12 -9.38 10.34
N ILE A 213 0.14 -9.48 10.76
CA ILE A 213 0.63 -8.77 11.95
C ILE A 213 0.52 -7.26 11.74
N LYS A 214 0.95 -6.78 10.58
CA LYS A 214 0.84 -5.38 10.20
C LYS A 214 -0.62 -4.89 10.21
N ALA A 215 -1.56 -5.66 9.65
CA ALA A 215 -2.97 -5.30 9.64
C ALA A 215 -3.51 -5.13 11.06
N CYS A 216 -3.20 -6.06 11.96
CA CYS A 216 -3.59 -5.97 13.37
C CYS A 216 -3.00 -4.72 14.04
N MET A 217 -1.71 -4.43 13.81
CA MET A 217 -1.05 -3.27 14.40
C MET A 217 -1.57 -1.96 13.83
N LEU A 218 -1.85 -1.90 12.52
CA LEU A 218 -2.36 -0.70 11.87
C LEU A 218 -3.79 -0.40 12.31
N LEU A 219 -4.65 -1.42 12.40
CA LEU A 219 -6.00 -1.28 12.94
C LEU A 219 -5.98 -0.83 14.41
N ALA A 220 -5.19 -1.49 15.26
CA ALA A 220 -5.09 -1.13 16.67
C ALA A 220 -4.49 0.29 16.85
N GLY A 221 -3.37 0.57 16.19
CA GLY A 221 -2.70 1.87 16.27
C GLY A 221 -3.53 3.01 15.73
N GLY A 222 -4.12 2.83 14.54
CA GLY A 222 -5.03 3.82 13.95
C GLY A 222 -6.25 4.08 14.84
N THR A 223 -6.86 3.02 15.39
CA THR A 223 -7.96 3.17 16.35
C THR A 223 -7.53 3.96 17.58
N PHE A 224 -6.35 3.67 18.12
CA PHE A 224 -5.85 4.35 19.31
C PHE A 224 -5.58 5.84 19.04
N VAL A 225 -4.93 6.18 17.92
CA VAL A 225 -4.73 7.58 17.50
C VAL A 225 -6.07 8.29 17.32
N MET A 226 -7.02 7.63 16.63
CA MET A 226 -8.35 8.19 16.40
C MET A 226 -9.11 8.43 17.73
N LEU A 227 -9.07 7.49 18.66
CA LEU A 227 -9.73 7.65 19.98
C LEU A 227 -9.12 8.80 20.78
N LEU A 228 -7.78 8.91 20.80
CA LEU A 228 -7.10 10.03 21.46
C LEU A 228 -7.41 11.38 20.78
N ALA A 229 -7.49 11.39 19.46
CA ALA A 229 -7.90 12.60 18.75
C ALA A 229 -9.36 12.97 19.05
N MET A 230 -10.29 12.00 19.03
CA MET A 230 -11.71 12.21 19.33
C MET A 230 -11.95 12.63 20.79
N SER A 231 -11.09 12.21 21.72
CA SER A 231 -11.20 12.64 23.12
C SER A 231 -11.03 14.16 23.28
N ARG A 232 -10.27 14.83 22.40
CA ARG A 232 -10.14 16.30 22.36
C ARG A 232 -11.43 17.01 22.03
N PHE A 233 -12.38 16.31 21.36
CA PHE A 233 -13.69 16.82 20.98
C PHE A 233 -14.83 16.24 21.86
N GLY A 234 -14.49 15.66 23.01
CA GLY A 234 -15.47 15.01 23.91
C GLY A 234 -16.20 13.82 23.24
N PHE A 235 -15.56 13.15 22.29
CA PHE A 235 -16.15 12.09 21.44
C PHE A 235 -17.39 12.55 20.65
N SER A 236 -17.57 13.86 20.45
CA SER A 236 -18.68 14.43 19.68
C SER A 236 -18.25 14.65 18.23
N TYR A 237 -18.90 13.94 17.31
CA TYR A 237 -18.72 14.15 15.87
C TYR A 237 -19.15 15.57 15.45
N THR A 238 -20.26 16.07 16.02
CA THR A 238 -20.77 17.41 15.76
C THR A 238 -19.76 18.48 16.15
N THR A 239 -19.12 18.35 17.31
CA THR A 239 -18.09 19.28 17.77
C THR A 239 -16.89 19.27 16.81
N LEU A 240 -16.40 18.09 16.44
CA LEU A 240 -15.32 17.94 15.48
C LEU A 240 -15.65 18.61 14.13
N VAL A 241 -16.86 18.39 13.60
CA VAL A 241 -17.31 18.97 12.34
C VAL A 241 -17.37 20.50 12.41
N ASN A 242 -17.96 21.04 13.47
CA ASN A 242 -18.08 22.49 13.68
C ASN A 242 -16.71 23.17 13.81
N GLU A 243 -15.80 22.58 14.59
CA GLU A 243 -14.45 23.12 14.74
C GLU A 243 -13.66 22.99 13.42
N ALA A 244 -13.72 21.86 12.73
CA ALA A 244 -13.04 21.70 11.46
C ALA A 244 -13.53 22.70 10.39
N THR A 245 -14.84 22.97 10.34
CA THR A 245 -15.40 23.96 9.41
C THR A 245 -15.01 25.40 9.77
N SER A 246 -14.85 25.69 11.06
CA SER A 246 -14.50 27.04 11.52
C SER A 246 -13.05 27.44 11.20
N VAL A 247 -12.13 26.46 11.18
CA VAL A 247 -10.70 26.71 10.98
C VAL A 247 -10.22 26.44 9.55
N HIS A 248 -10.91 25.59 8.80
CA HIS A 248 -10.48 25.23 7.45
C HIS A 248 -10.88 26.29 6.43
N LYS A 249 -9.98 26.60 5.48
CA LYS A 249 -10.21 27.63 4.43
C LYS A 249 -11.46 27.40 3.57
N LEU A 250 -11.96 26.16 3.46
CA LEU A 250 -13.18 25.85 2.72
C LEU A 250 -14.45 26.09 3.54
N GLY A 251 -14.37 26.29 4.87
CA GLY A 251 -15.53 26.44 5.73
C GLY A 251 -16.54 25.28 5.55
N PHE A 252 -17.81 25.59 5.44
CA PHE A 252 -18.86 24.57 5.23
C PHE A 252 -18.71 23.76 3.92
N LYS A 253 -18.02 24.30 2.92
CA LYS A 253 -17.72 23.55 1.67
C LYS A 253 -16.80 22.36 1.91
N LEU A 254 -16.15 22.25 3.09
CA LEU A 254 -15.36 21.10 3.50
C LEU A 254 -16.17 19.79 3.47
N PHE A 255 -17.48 19.86 3.72
CA PHE A 255 -18.41 18.74 3.72
C PHE A 255 -19.32 18.69 2.47
N ALA A 256 -19.02 19.49 1.47
CA ALA A 256 -19.67 19.45 0.16
C ALA A 256 -18.73 18.81 -0.88
N PRO A 257 -19.26 18.10 -1.90
CA PRO A 257 -18.46 17.61 -3.01
C PRO A 257 -17.97 18.79 -3.88
N GLY A 258 -16.84 18.59 -4.58
CA GLY A 258 -16.32 19.52 -5.58
C GLY A 258 -15.03 20.25 -5.20
N ALA A 259 -14.44 19.94 -4.03
CA ALA A 259 -13.14 20.48 -3.64
C ALA A 259 -11.97 19.82 -4.39
N LEU A 260 -12.10 18.53 -4.72
CA LEU A 260 -11.11 17.75 -5.48
C LEU A 260 -11.47 17.68 -6.95
N LEU A 261 -12.73 17.38 -7.25
CA LEU A 261 -13.27 17.27 -8.61
C LEU A 261 -14.59 18.02 -8.69
N ALA A 262 -14.55 19.23 -9.29
CA ALA A 262 -15.75 20.06 -9.45
C ALA A 262 -16.69 19.54 -10.55
N ASP A 263 -16.16 18.86 -11.57
CA ASP A 263 -16.95 18.30 -12.68
C ASP A 263 -17.51 16.93 -12.32
N PRO A 264 -18.84 16.72 -12.32
CA PRO A 264 -19.48 15.45 -12.00
C PRO A 264 -19.06 14.29 -12.90
N VAL A 265 -18.79 14.54 -14.18
CA VAL A 265 -18.39 13.50 -15.14
C VAL A 265 -17.01 12.96 -14.78
N ASN A 266 -16.09 13.88 -14.44
CA ASN A 266 -14.74 13.49 -13.98
C ASN A 266 -14.81 12.75 -12.64
N ALA A 267 -15.69 13.14 -11.73
CA ALA A 267 -15.88 12.47 -10.45
C ALA A 267 -16.39 11.03 -10.63
N VAL A 268 -17.40 10.82 -11.49
CA VAL A 268 -17.94 9.49 -11.82
C VAL A 268 -16.86 8.65 -12.53
N SER A 269 -16.16 9.22 -13.50
CA SER A 269 -15.10 8.53 -14.24
C SER A 269 -13.97 8.08 -13.32
N LEU A 270 -13.53 8.94 -12.40
CA LEU A 270 -12.56 8.58 -11.37
C LEU A 270 -13.09 7.47 -10.47
N GLY A 271 -14.34 7.58 -10.00
CA GLY A 271 -14.98 6.56 -9.16
C GLY A 271 -14.99 5.19 -9.82
N ILE A 272 -15.38 5.10 -11.09
CA ILE A 272 -15.35 3.87 -11.88
C ILE A 272 -13.91 3.34 -12.03
N GLY A 273 -12.97 4.23 -12.34
CA GLY A 273 -11.55 3.86 -12.47
C GLY A 273 -10.97 3.28 -11.19
N LEU A 274 -11.26 3.89 -10.03
CA LEU A 274 -10.80 3.41 -8.71
C LEU A 274 -11.47 2.09 -8.31
N MET A 275 -12.76 1.94 -8.57
CA MET A 275 -13.53 0.73 -8.27
C MET A 275 -12.99 -0.49 -9.03
N PHE A 276 -12.84 -0.40 -10.35
CA PHE A 276 -12.32 -1.50 -11.17
C PHE A 276 -10.81 -1.65 -11.03
N GLY A 277 -10.07 -0.55 -10.80
CA GLY A 277 -8.64 -0.59 -10.51
C GLY A 277 -8.33 -1.41 -9.26
N THR A 278 -9.10 -1.22 -8.19
CA THR A 278 -8.99 -2.02 -6.96
C THR A 278 -9.24 -3.50 -7.24
N ALA A 279 -10.28 -3.82 -8.02
CA ALA A 279 -10.62 -5.18 -8.37
C ALA A 279 -9.57 -5.87 -9.26
N GLY A 280 -8.69 -5.10 -9.91
CA GLY A 280 -7.65 -5.60 -10.81
C GLY A 280 -6.23 -5.68 -10.20
N LEU A 281 -6.03 -5.35 -8.93
CA LEU A 281 -4.70 -5.33 -8.31
C LEU A 281 -4.04 -6.73 -8.23
N PRO A 282 -2.92 -6.98 -8.94
CA PRO A 282 -2.37 -8.32 -9.11
C PRO A 282 -1.97 -8.98 -7.79
N HIS A 283 -1.31 -8.24 -6.89
CA HIS A 283 -0.84 -8.75 -5.60
C HIS A 283 -2.00 -9.14 -4.67
N ILE A 284 -3.15 -8.45 -4.75
CA ILE A 284 -4.36 -8.81 -4.01
C ILE A 284 -5.02 -10.05 -4.61
N LEU A 285 -5.12 -10.11 -5.94
CA LEU A 285 -5.74 -11.24 -6.62
C LEU A 285 -4.98 -12.56 -6.38
N MET A 286 -3.66 -12.51 -6.24
CA MET A 286 -2.84 -13.67 -5.87
C MET A 286 -3.20 -14.26 -4.48
N ARG A 287 -3.77 -13.47 -3.57
CA ARG A 287 -4.20 -13.93 -2.25
C ARG A 287 -5.34 -14.96 -2.31
N PHE A 288 -6.13 -14.99 -3.38
CA PHE A 288 -7.19 -15.99 -3.53
C PHE A 288 -6.65 -17.41 -3.75
N PHE A 289 -5.40 -17.54 -4.16
CA PHE A 289 -4.76 -18.84 -4.33
C PHE A 289 -4.11 -19.38 -3.05
N THR A 290 -4.04 -18.59 -1.98
CA THR A 290 -3.42 -18.99 -0.71
C THR A 290 -4.35 -19.77 0.21
N VAL A 291 -5.64 -19.77 -0.06
CA VAL A 291 -6.68 -20.47 0.73
C VAL A 291 -7.00 -21.84 0.16
N SER A 292 -7.60 -22.73 0.97
CA SER A 292 -7.89 -24.13 0.60
C SER A 292 -8.95 -24.26 -0.50
N ASP A 293 -10.00 -23.43 -0.47
CA ASP A 293 -11.19 -23.60 -1.30
C ASP A 293 -11.90 -22.26 -1.61
N ALA A 294 -12.87 -22.30 -2.51
CA ALA A 294 -13.63 -21.15 -2.96
C ALA A 294 -14.44 -20.48 -1.83
N LYS A 295 -14.97 -21.28 -0.88
CA LYS A 295 -15.70 -20.75 0.27
C LYS A 295 -14.80 -19.95 1.20
N ALA A 296 -13.58 -20.44 1.43
CA ALA A 296 -12.56 -19.71 2.19
C ALA A 296 -12.12 -18.44 1.47
N ALA A 297 -11.98 -18.45 0.13
CA ALA A 297 -11.70 -17.27 -0.67
C ALA A 297 -12.79 -16.20 -0.50
N ARG A 298 -14.07 -16.57 -0.63
CA ARG A 298 -15.20 -15.66 -0.42
C ARG A 298 -15.23 -15.10 1.01
N LYS A 299 -15.04 -15.94 2.03
CA LYS A 299 -14.97 -15.50 3.42
C LYS A 299 -13.83 -14.51 3.65
N SER A 300 -12.66 -14.71 3.02
CA SER A 300 -11.54 -13.78 3.18
C SER A 300 -11.86 -12.39 2.61
N VAL A 301 -12.60 -12.28 1.50
CA VAL A 301 -13.02 -10.98 0.97
C VAL A 301 -14.03 -10.30 1.91
N LEU A 302 -14.97 -11.05 2.48
CA LEU A 302 -15.92 -10.50 3.44
C LEU A 302 -15.20 -9.89 4.66
N TYR A 303 -14.25 -10.63 5.24
CA TYR A 303 -13.45 -10.11 6.36
C TYR A 303 -12.60 -8.92 5.95
N ALA A 304 -11.92 -8.98 4.79
CA ALA A 304 -11.13 -7.87 4.27
C ALA A 304 -11.98 -6.61 4.09
N SER A 305 -13.17 -6.74 3.50
CA SER A 305 -14.12 -5.62 3.33
C SER A 305 -14.49 -4.98 4.67
N GLY A 306 -14.76 -5.78 5.69
CA GLY A 306 -15.05 -5.27 7.04
C GLY A 306 -13.86 -4.48 7.64
N PHE A 307 -12.66 -5.05 7.57
CA PHE A 307 -11.45 -4.39 8.10
C PHE A 307 -11.08 -3.11 7.34
N VAL A 308 -11.16 -3.13 6.01
CA VAL A 308 -10.85 -1.97 5.17
C VAL A 308 -11.89 -0.87 5.36
N GLY A 309 -13.18 -1.21 5.39
CA GLY A 309 -14.25 -0.25 5.64
C GLY A 309 -14.12 0.42 7.01
N TYR A 310 -13.83 -0.35 8.05
CA TYR A 310 -13.55 0.20 9.37
C TYR A 310 -12.33 1.13 9.35
N PHE A 311 -11.25 0.74 8.71
CA PHE A 311 -10.04 1.54 8.63
C PHE A 311 -10.25 2.86 7.87
N PHE A 312 -11.05 2.88 6.81
CA PHE A 312 -11.37 4.11 6.09
C PHE A 312 -12.12 5.12 6.96
N ASN A 313 -13.03 4.65 7.82
CA ASN A 313 -13.68 5.54 8.78
C ASN A 313 -12.70 6.11 9.82
N ILE A 314 -11.73 5.29 10.29
CA ILE A 314 -10.66 5.78 11.17
C ILE A 314 -9.83 6.86 10.46
N VAL A 315 -9.41 6.63 9.21
CA VAL A 315 -8.62 7.57 8.41
C VAL A 315 -9.38 8.88 8.21
N PHE A 316 -10.67 8.81 7.93
CA PHE A 316 -11.52 10.00 7.79
C PHE A 316 -11.57 10.83 9.07
N LEU A 317 -11.83 10.20 10.21
CA LEU A 317 -11.87 10.88 11.50
C LEU A 317 -10.50 11.47 11.88
N MET A 318 -9.40 10.74 11.62
CA MET A 318 -8.05 11.26 11.82
C MET A 318 -7.77 12.47 10.92
N GLY A 319 -8.18 12.44 9.66
CA GLY A 319 -8.01 13.57 8.73
C GLY A 319 -8.75 14.81 9.17
N LEU A 320 -10.02 14.68 9.59
CA LEU A 320 -10.79 15.79 10.15
C LEU A 320 -10.19 16.32 11.47
N SER A 321 -9.79 15.43 12.38
CA SER A 321 -9.14 15.83 13.63
C SER A 321 -7.83 16.55 13.38
N ALA A 322 -7.08 16.16 12.37
CA ALA A 322 -5.84 16.81 12.00
C ALA A 322 -6.05 18.25 11.50
N ILE A 323 -7.18 18.56 10.86
CA ILE A 323 -7.53 19.94 10.46
C ILE A 323 -7.49 20.87 11.68
N VAL A 324 -8.07 20.43 12.78
CA VAL A 324 -8.14 21.23 14.00
C VAL A 324 -6.82 21.16 14.80
N ILE A 325 -6.33 19.94 15.09
CA ILE A 325 -5.21 19.75 16.03
C ILE A 325 -3.87 20.14 15.40
N VAL A 326 -3.64 19.77 14.14
CA VAL A 326 -2.39 20.04 13.41
C VAL A 326 -2.49 21.36 12.67
N GLY A 327 -3.61 21.61 11.99
CA GLY A 327 -3.81 22.76 11.11
C GLY A 327 -3.80 24.12 11.81
N THR A 328 -4.04 24.17 13.11
CA THR A 328 -4.03 25.41 13.92
C THR A 328 -2.73 25.62 14.71
N ASN A 329 -1.80 24.66 14.68
CA ASN A 329 -0.58 24.72 15.50
C ASN A 329 0.66 25.04 14.64
N PRO A 330 1.30 26.23 14.85
CA PRO A 330 2.45 26.69 14.06
C PRO A 330 3.64 25.70 14.03
N GLN A 331 3.82 24.91 15.08
CA GLN A 331 4.97 24.01 15.22
C GLN A 331 5.04 22.92 14.13
N TYR A 332 3.94 22.62 13.43
CA TYR A 332 3.87 21.60 12.39
C TYR A 332 4.09 22.16 10.99
N PHE A 333 4.32 23.47 10.86
CA PHE A 333 4.52 24.15 9.58
C PHE A 333 5.96 24.62 9.42
N GLU A 334 6.50 24.51 8.21
CA GLU A 334 7.80 25.07 7.86
C GLU A 334 7.80 26.59 8.09
N GLY A 335 8.78 27.08 8.85
CA GLY A 335 8.84 28.49 9.23
C GLY A 335 7.77 28.97 10.22
N GLY A 336 6.95 28.06 10.80
CA GLY A 336 5.93 28.41 11.79
C GLY A 336 4.69 29.13 11.24
N GLN A 337 4.49 29.14 9.91
CA GLN A 337 3.33 29.79 9.27
C GLN A 337 2.17 28.85 9.12
N ILE A 338 1.08 29.05 9.89
CA ILE A 338 -0.18 28.32 9.76
C ILE A 338 -0.71 28.44 8.33
N GLY A 339 -1.12 27.32 7.74
CA GLY A 339 -1.57 27.23 6.35
C GLY A 339 -0.45 27.18 5.31
N GLY A 340 0.81 27.23 5.74
CA GLY A 340 1.98 27.00 4.92
C GLY A 340 2.22 25.49 4.65
N ARG A 341 3.46 25.15 4.34
CA ARG A 341 3.86 23.77 4.06
C ARG A 341 4.02 22.98 5.35
N ILE A 342 3.41 21.80 5.44
CA ILE A 342 3.58 20.87 6.56
C ILE A 342 5.03 20.34 6.58
N ILE A 343 5.65 20.29 7.74
CA ILE A 343 7.00 19.72 7.93
C ILE A 343 7.02 18.26 7.45
N GLY A 344 7.93 17.93 6.53
CA GLY A 344 8.01 16.63 5.89
C GLY A 344 7.01 16.38 4.77
N GLY A 345 6.18 17.39 4.43
CA GLY A 345 5.18 17.33 3.37
C GLY A 345 3.78 16.89 3.85
N GLY A 346 2.77 17.07 3.00
CA GLY A 346 1.36 16.83 3.34
C GLY A 346 1.07 15.42 3.86
N ASN A 347 1.75 14.40 3.35
CA ASN A 347 1.59 13.01 3.80
C ASN A 347 1.96 12.80 5.27
N MET A 348 2.71 13.72 5.90
CA MET A 348 3.11 13.61 7.30
C MET A 348 2.07 14.12 8.30
N VAL A 349 0.93 14.64 7.85
CA VAL A 349 -0.15 15.14 8.70
C VAL A 349 -0.57 14.15 9.77
N VAL A 350 -0.74 12.86 9.43
CA VAL A 350 -1.14 11.84 10.41
C VAL A 350 -0.04 11.54 11.43
N MET A 351 1.23 11.70 11.05
CA MET A 351 2.37 11.57 11.98
C MET A 351 2.39 12.71 12.98
N HIS A 352 2.15 13.94 12.51
CA HIS A 352 2.00 15.10 13.38
C HIS A 352 0.78 15.00 14.29
N LEU A 353 -0.34 14.45 13.79
CA LEU A 353 -1.50 14.15 14.63
C LEU A 353 -1.15 13.16 15.74
N ALA A 354 -0.46 12.07 15.42
CA ALA A 354 -0.03 11.08 16.41
C ALA A 354 0.89 11.72 17.48
N ASN A 355 1.81 12.58 17.05
CA ASN A 355 2.66 13.35 17.97
C ASN A 355 1.84 14.28 18.87
N ALA A 356 0.87 15.01 18.31
CA ALA A 356 0.03 15.96 19.05
C ALA A 356 -0.84 15.31 20.11
N VAL A 357 -1.32 14.08 19.88
CA VAL A 357 -2.26 13.41 20.80
C VAL A 357 -1.59 12.42 21.76
N GLY A 358 -0.42 11.87 21.40
CA GLY A 358 0.26 10.85 22.19
C GLY A 358 1.78 11.00 22.28
N GLY A 359 2.31 12.17 21.87
CA GLY A 359 3.72 12.49 21.97
C GLY A 359 4.63 11.60 21.11
N GLU A 360 5.93 11.61 21.43
CA GLU A 360 6.96 10.93 20.67
C GLU A 360 6.80 9.39 20.61
N LEU A 361 6.24 8.81 21.68
CA LEU A 361 6.02 7.36 21.75
C LEU A 361 4.99 6.91 20.72
N LEU A 362 3.87 7.63 20.60
CA LEU A 362 2.82 7.30 19.62
C LEU A 362 3.24 7.62 18.21
N LEU A 363 3.99 8.71 18.00
CA LEU A 363 4.64 9.02 16.74
C LEU A 363 5.56 7.88 16.32
N GLY A 364 6.45 7.42 17.21
CA GLY A 364 7.40 6.34 16.93
C GLY A 364 6.70 5.02 16.61
N PHE A 365 5.65 4.67 17.35
CA PHE A 365 4.84 3.50 17.09
C PHE A 365 4.16 3.56 15.72
N LEU A 366 3.43 4.64 15.43
CA LEU A 366 2.70 4.77 14.17
C LEU A 366 3.66 4.82 12.97
N ALA A 367 4.79 5.49 13.12
CA ALA A 367 5.83 5.55 12.10
C ALA A 367 6.46 4.17 11.82
N ALA A 368 6.75 3.39 12.87
CA ALA A 368 7.24 2.02 12.73
C ALA A 368 6.23 1.12 12.00
N VAL A 369 4.94 1.23 12.36
CA VAL A 369 3.85 0.49 11.71
C VAL A 369 3.69 0.92 10.25
N ALA A 370 3.73 2.23 9.96
CA ALA A 370 3.65 2.76 8.60
C ALA A 370 4.81 2.26 7.73
N PHE A 371 6.03 2.27 8.25
CA PHE A 371 7.20 1.77 7.53
C PHE A 371 7.13 0.26 7.27
N ALA A 372 6.76 -0.52 8.27
CA ALA A 372 6.54 -1.95 8.09
C ALA A 372 5.45 -2.24 7.05
N THR A 373 4.46 -1.35 6.99
CA THR A 373 3.41 -1.36 5.98
C THR A 373 3.98 -1.20 4.58
N ILE A 374 4.90 -0.27 4.39
CA ILE A 374 5.57 -0.06 3.11
C ILE A 374 6.35 -1.31 2.70
N LEU A 375 7.23 -1.81 3.58
CA LEU A 375 8.04 -2.99 3.29
C LEU A 375 7.20 -4.22 2.93
N ALA A 376 6.11 -4.44 3.65
CA ALA A 376 5.23 -5.57 3.42
C ALA A 376 4.48 -5.48 2.07
N VAL A 377 3.95 -4.29 1.72
CA VAL A 377 3.25 -4.06 0.44
C VAL A 377 4.23 -4.16 -0.73
N VAL A 378 5.39 -3.54 -0.62
CA VAL A 378 6.45 -3.62 -1.62
C VAL A 378 6.87 -5.07 -1.87
N SER A 379 6.98 -5.90 -0.82
CA SER A 379 7.27 -7.32 -0.96
C SER A 379 6.17 -8.07 -1.74
N GLY A 380 4.91 -7.78 -1.47
CA GLY A 380 3.77 -8.36 -2.19
C GLY A 380 3.75 -7.95 -3.66
N LEU A 381 3.98 -6.67 -3.94
CA LEU A 381 4.06 -6.12 -5.30
C LEU A 381 5.21 -6.74 -6.09
N ALA A 382 6.40 -6.79 -5.50
CA ALA A 382 7.57 -7.36 -6.16
C ALA A 382 7.39 -8.88 -6.40
N LEU A 383 6.75 -9.62 -5.48
CA LEU A 383 6.40 -11.02 -5.70
C LEU A 383 5.40 -11.17 -6.87
N ALA A 384 4.38 -10.31 -6.95
CA ALA A 384 3.41 -10.33 -8.04
C ALA A 384 4.06 -10.01 -9.40
N GLY A 385 4.92 -9.00 -9.46
CA GLY A 385 5.69 -8.68 -10.66
C GLY A 385 6.68 -9.78 -11.05
N ALA A 386 7.39 -10.36 -10.08
CA ALA A 386 8.28 -11.47 -10.32
C ALA A 386 7.53 -12.71 -10.82
N SER A 387 6.31 -12.97 -10.33
CA SER A 387 5.45 -14.05 -10.81
C SER A 387 5.00 -13.82 -12.25
N ALA A 388 4.63 -12.59 -12.61
CA ALA A 388 4.29 -12.24 -13.99
C ALA A 388 5.46 -12.46 -14.94
N ILE A 389 6.69 -12.16 -14.52
CA ILE A 389 7.90 -12.42 -15.34
C ILE A 389 8.22 -13.91 -15.41
N SER A 390 8.28 -14.59 -14.25
CA SER A 390 8.77 -15.96 -14.18
C SER A 390 7.72 -16.99 -14.62
N HIS A 391 6.51 -16.88 -14.12
CA HIS A 391 5.44 -17.83 -14.43
C HIS A 391 4.81 -17.52 -15.78
N ASP A 392 4.31 -16.29 -15.98
CA ASP A 392 3.54 -15.99 -17.18
C ASP A 392 4.42 -15.82 -18.41
N LEU A 393 5.45 -14.97 -18.37
CA LEU A 393 6.28 -14.73 -19.54
C LEU A 393 7.29 -15.85 -19.77
N TYR A 394 8.13 -16.15 -18.76
CA TYR A 394 9.20 -17.15 -18.96
C TYR A 394 8.66 -18.56 -19.10
N ALA A 395 7.95 -19.08 -18.08
CA ALA A 395 7.58 -20.49 -18.07
C ALA A 395 6.49 -20.81 -19.11
N ARG A 396 5.47 -19.94 -19.27
CA ARG A 396 4.31 -20.22 -20.13
C ARG A 396 4.48 -19.71 -21.55
N VAL A 397 4.94 -18.47 -21.76
CA VAL A 397 5.05 -17.89 -23.11
C VAL A 397 6.36 -18.31 -23.78
N ILE A 398 7.52 -18.10 -23.14
CA ILE A 398 8.83 -18.35 -23.77
C ILE A 398 9.11 -19.85 -23.81
N MET A 399 9.03 -20.54 -22.67
CA MET A 399 9.32 -21.97 -22.56
C MET A 399 8.14 -22.87 -22.91
N LYS A 400 6.97 -22.30 -23.24
CA LYS A 400 5.74 -23.01 -23.65
C LYS A 400 5.36 -24.12 -22.67
N GLY A 401 5.51 -23.87 -21.34
CA GLY A 401 5.21 -24.83 -20.29
C GLY A 401 6.29 -25.89 -20.03
N LYS A 402 7.44 -25.84 -20.68
CA LYS A 402 8.56 -26.80 -20.53
C LYS A 402 9.60 -26.35 -19.49
N ALA A 403 9.40 -25.23 -18.81
CA ALA A 403 10.30 -24.77 -17.77
C ALA A 403 10.28 -25.72 -16.55
N SER A 404 11.45 -26.02 -16.00
CA SER A 404 11.54 -26.74 -14.73
C SER A 404 11.19 -25.80 -13.56
N GLU A 405 10.60 -26.35 -12.50
CA GLU A 405 10.28 -25.58 -11.29
C GLU A 405 11.50 -24.83 -10.74
N LYS A 406 12.67 -25.46 -10.77
CA LYS A 406 13.93 -24.83 -10.31
C LYS A 406 14.34 -23.65 -11.18
N SER A 407 14.14 -23.71 -12.52
CA SER A 407 14.43 -22.59 -13.43
C SER A 407 13.42 -21.43 -13.25
N GLU A 408 12.15 -21.75 -13.08
CA GLU A 408 11.09 -20.77 -12.83
C GLU A 408 11.35 -20.00 -11.53
N LEU A 409 11.68 -20.69 -10.42
CA LEU A 409 12.02 -20.06 -9.16
C LEU A 409 13.31 -19.19 -9.25
N ARG A 410 14.30 -19.62 -10.03
CA ARG A 410 15.52 -18.83 -10.27
C ARG A 410 15.19 -17.54 -11.02
N VAL A 411 14.38 -17.61 -12.07
CA VAL A 411 13.94 -16.43 -12.83
C VAL A 411 13.10 -15.51 -11.95
N SER A 412 12.24 -16.05 -11.08
CA SER A 412 11.46 -15.26 -10.13
C SER A 412 12.35 -14.44 -9.18
N LYS A 413 13.39 -15.06 -8.60
CA LYS A 413 14.34 -14.35 -7.71
C LYS A 413 15.11 -13.25 -8.44
N ILE A 414 15.58 -13.53 -9.66
CA ILE A 414 16.27 -12.52 -10.49
C ILE A 414 15.33 -11.37 -10.84
N ALA A 415 14.09 -11.67 -11.22
CA ALA A 415 13.06 -10.67 -11.52
C ALA A 415 12.71 -9.81 -10.30
N SER A 416 12.64 -10.42 -9.10
CA SER A 416 12.41 -9.69 -7.85
C SER A 416 13.53 -8.67 -7.57
N ILE A 417 14.78 -9.06 -7.78
CA ILE A 417 15.94 -8.16 -7.62
C ILE A 417 15.87 -7.04 -8.68
N GLY A 418 15.59 -7.39 -9.94
CA GLY A 418 15.44 -6.40 -11.01
C GLY A 418 14.36 -5.36 -10.73
N LEU A 419 13.20 -5.78 -10.21
CA LEU A 419 12.12 -4.87 -9.79
C LEU A 419 12.51 -3.99 -8.59
N GLY A 420 13.42 -4.46 -7.75
CA GLY A 420 13.93 -3.68 -6.63
C GLY A 420 14.97 -2.62 -7.01
N ILE A 421 15.62 -2.78 -8.17
CA ILE A 421 16.60 -1.82 -8.69
C ILE A 421 15.91 -0.67 -9.46
N VAL A 422 14.78 -0.95 -10.10
CA VAL A 422 13.98 0.02 -10.88
C VAL A 422 13.10 0.87 -9.98
#